data_4bc4d07acef5fcbcc76189bfe2fb78e7
#
_entry.id   4bc4d07acef5fcbcc76189bfe2fb78e7
#
_cell.length_a   1.000
_cell.length_b   1.000
_cell.length_c   1.000
_cell.angle_alpha   90.00
_cell.angle_beta   90.00
_cell.angle_gamma   90.00
#
_symmetry.space_group_name_H-M   'P 1'
#
loop_
_entity.id
_entity.type
_entity.pdbx_description
1 polymer ?
#
loop_
_entity_poly.entity_id
_entity_poly.type
_entity_poly.pdbx_seq_one_letter_code
_entity_poly.pdbx_strand_id
1 'polypeptide(L)'
;MTSASSIKGWCPGALRPMESGDGLIVRLRVTGGVLSLKQAHAIAKASTDYGNGVMDLSARANLQVRGVTQETWSKLIDELSQYDLIDANEDAESVRNVMTSPLSGIDSTALINITPHVKALEDHLKSTKSLHRLPAKFGFLIDDGGAFSLRGIATDIAFEATTNNSSVAFAVRLADEEEIALIRPEDLVKTADALAHSFINARQGHDDQIRRMKHLVEREGARKLFSVIGLETFSASHAPIDKRDARQSPIGFHRFRAFGCLGLAAPFGRWNAKVLSDLTHFAERHNIRSLRLTPWRALLLPDISEEAAEEALSLFNDVLITNPHDPRLFIAACSP
;
A
#
# COMPACT_ATOMS: atom_id res chain seq x y z
N MET A 1 11.79 35.86 -0.70
CA MET A 1 11.34 35.37 0.62
C MET A 1 11.08 33.88 0.45
N THR A 2 12.02 33.03 0.84
CA THR A 2 11.88 31.57 0.80
C THR A 2 10.99 31.17 1.98
N SER A 3 9.74 30.75 1.70
CA SER A 3 8.89 30.16 2.72
C SER A 3 9.55 28.88 3.21
N ALA A 4 9.95 28.87 4.48
CA ALA A 4 10.37 27.64 5.14
C ALA A 4 9.22 26.62 5.00
N SER A 5 9.48 25.47 4.37
CA SER A 5 8.51 24.37 4.28
C SER A 5 8.21 23.93 5.71
N SER A 6 7.02 24.28 6.21
CA SER A 6 6.58 23.86 7.53
C SER A 6 6.35 22.36 7.49
N ILE A 7 7.17 21.57 8.19
CA ILE A 7 6.92 20.15 8.39
C ILE A 7 5.64 20.02 9.21
N LYS A 8 4.53 19.66 8.59
CA LYS A 8 3.20 19.59 9.25
C LYS A 8 3.07 18.47 10.29
N GLY A 9 4.07 17.61 10.46
CA GLY A 9 4.15 16.62 11.54
C GLY A 9 3.26 15.37 11.37
N TRP A 10 2.28 15.36 10.47
CA TRP A 10 1.39 14.22 10.22
C TRP A 10 1.25 13.89 8.72
N CYS A 11 0.67 12.73 8.42
CA CYS A 11 0.26 12.37 7.06
C CYS A 11 -1.24 12.60 6.91
N PRO A 12 -1.73 12.98 5.72
CA PRO A 12 -3.16 13.10 5.49
C PRO A 12 -3.88 11.76 5.73
N GLY A 13 -5.07 11.85 6.28
CA GLY A 13 -6.06 10.79 6.38
C GLY A 13 -7.37 11.24 5.72
N ALA A 14 -8.42 10.44 5.85
CA ALA A 14 -9.77 10.86 5.50
C ALA A 14 -10.38 11.69 6.61
N LEU A 15 -10.20 11.26 7.85
CA LEU A 15 -10.72 11.95 9.04
C LEU A 15 -9.83 13.12 9.48
N ARG A 16 -8.56 13.13 9.05
CA ARG A 16 -7.62 14.23 9.27
C ARG A 16 -6.97 14.65 7.96
N PRO A 17 -7.68 15.42 7.12
CA PRO A 17 -7.16 15.87 5.84
C PRO A 17 -6.00 16.85 6.00
N MET A 18 -5.24 17.06 4.93
CA MET A 18 -4.13 18.00 4.89
C MET A 18 -4.37 19.10 3.87
N GLU A 19 -4.13 20.34 4.23
CA GLU A 19 -4.18 21.47 3.31
C GLU A 19 -3.09 21.39 2.24
N SER A 20 -3.46 21.70 1.01
CA SER A 20 -2.62 21.79 -0.18
C SER A 20 -3.00 23.02 -0.97
N GLY A 21 -2.23 23.40 -1.99
CA GLY A 21 -2.49 24.57 -2.80
C GLY A 21 -3.82 24.54 -3.57
N ASP A 22 -4.37 23.35 -3.80
CA ASP A 22 -5.64 23.13 -4.51
C ASP A 22 -6.83 22.76 -3.59
N GLY A 23 -6.66 22.84 -2.28
CA GLY A 23 -7.66 22.48 -1.27
C GLY A 23 -7.16 21.37 -0.34
N LEU A 24 -8.08 20.66 0.31
CA LEU A 24 -7.74 19.56 1.20
C LEU A 24 -7.38 18.30 0.40
N ILE A 25 -6.37 17.58 0.90
CA ILE A 25 -6.04 16.21 0.48
C ILE A 25 -6.70 15.24 1.47
N VAL A 26 -7.61 14.42 0.97
CA VAL A 26 -8.30 13.38 1.72
C VAL A 26 -7.77 12.02 1.28
N ARG A 27 -7.06 11.32 2.17
CA ARG A 27 -6.44 10.02 1.84
C ARG A 27 -7.34 8.88 2.26
N LEU A 28 -7.59 7.98 1.30
CA LEU A 28 -8.34 6.75 1.50
C LEU A 28 -7.39 5.57 1.57
N ARG A 29 -7.57 4.74 2.59
CA ARG A 29 -6.81 3.50 2.79
C ARG A 29 -7.69 2.31 2.45
N VAL A 30 -7.43 1.72 1.29
CA VAL A 30 -8.16 0.53 0.82
C VAL A 30 -7.50 -0.72 1.38
N THR A 31 -8.25 -1.50 2.15
CA THR A 31 -7.77 -2.74 2.77
C THR A 31 -7.13 -3.68 1.75
N GLY A 32 -5.88 -4.06 1.99
CA GLY A 32 -5.13 -4.94 1.09
C GLY A 32 -4.93 -4.39 -0.33
N GLY A 33 -5.21 -3.10 -0.57
CA GLY A 33 -5.17 -2.51 -1.91
C GLY A 33 -6.23 -3.05 -2.89
N VAL A 34 -7.23 -3.79 -2.38
CA VAL A 34 -8.30 -4.40 -3.19
C VAL A 34 -9.48 -3.45 -3.29
N LEU A 35 -9.62 -2.79 -4.43
CA LEU A 35 -10.67 -1.81 -4.69
C LEU A 35 -11.81 -2.49 -5.45
N SER A 36 -12.95 -2.71 -4.81
CA SER A 36 -14.15 -3.21 -5.51
C SER A 36 -14.65 -2.18 -6.52
N LEU A 37 -15.37 -2.63 -7.57
CA LEU A 37 -15.90 -1.71 -8.58
C LEU A 37 -16.90 -0.71 -7.98
N LYS A 38 -17.68 -1.13 -6.98
CA LYS A 38 -18.57 -0.22 -6.23
C LYS A 38 -17.80 0.89 -5.52
N GLN A 39 -16.69 0.54 -4.87
CA GLN A 39 -15.81 1.53 -4.23
C GLN A 39 -15.15 2.45 -5.26
N ALA A 40 -14.69 1.91 -6.40
CA ALA A 40 -14.09 2.70 -7.46
C ALA A 40 -15.07 3.74 -8.03
N HIS A 41 -16.31 3.34 -8.29
CA HIS A 41 -17.38 4.26 -8.69
C HIS A 41 -17.67 5.33 -7.63
N ALA A 42 -17.79 4.93 -6.36
CA ALA A 42 -18.05 5.86 -5.27
C ALA A 42 -16.91 6.90 -5.14
N ILE A 43 -15.65 6.47 -5.24
CA ILE A 43 -14.49 7.37 -5.17
C ILE A 43 -14.46 8.32 -6.37
N ALA A 44 -14.69 7.82 -7.60
CA ALA A 44 -14.72 8.65 -8.80
C ALA A 44 -15.83 9.71 -8.70
N LYS A 45 -17.04 9.30 -8.29
CA LYS A 45 -18.16 10.21 -8.07
C LYS A 45 -17.86 11.24 -6.99
N ALA A 46 -17.42 10.80 -5.81
CA ALA A 46 -17.11 11.68 -4.69
C ALA A 46 -15.96 12.67 -5.01
N SER A 47 -14.97 12.24 -5.80
CA SER A 47 -13.90 13.13 -6.28
C SER A 47 -14.43 14.23 -7.20
N THR A 48 -15.44 13.94 -8.02
CA THR A 48 -16.08 14.91 -8.91
C THR A 48 -17.01 15.86 -8.14
N ASP A 49 -17.84 15.31 -7.23
CA ASP A 49 -18.90 16.08 -6.56
C ASP A 49 -18.36 16.94 -5.40
N TYR A 50 -17.32 16.49 -4.72
CA TYR A 50 -16.82 17.10 -3.49
C TYR A 50 -15.36 17.56 -3.54
N GLY A 51 -14.62 17.19 -4.60
CA GLY A 51 -13.25 17.59 -4.86
C GLY A 51 -13.11 18.35 -6.18
N ASN A 52 -11.92 18.30 -6.78
CA ASN A 52 -11.64 18.89 -8.08
C ASN A 52 -11.60 17.86 -9.23
N GLY A 53 -12.08 16.64 -9.01
CA GLY A 53 -12.07 15.57 -10.01
C GLY A 53 -10.69 14.92 -10.21
N VAL A 54 -9.71 15.22 -9.34
CA VAL A 54 -8.35 14.68 -9.39
C VAL A 54 -8.07 13.82 -8.17
N MET A 55 -7.35 12.72 -8.40
CA MET A 55 -6.89 11.82 -7.34
C MET A 55 -5.41 11.49 -7.55
N ASP A 56 -4.64 11.40 -6.48
CA ASP A 56 -3.27 10.90 -6.53
C ASP A 56 -3.22 9.47 -5.99
N LEU A 57 -2.58 8.56 -6.72
CA LEU A 57 -2.21 7.24 -6.21
C LEU A 57 -0.78 7.31 -5.66
N SER A 58 -0.67 7.08 -4.36
CA SER A 58 0.59 7.24 -3.64
C SER A 58 1.50 6.01 -3.76
N ALA A 59 2.81 6.18 -3.45
CA ALA A 59 3.77 5.08 -3.36
C ALA A 59 3.51 4.09 -2.20
N ARG A 60 2.40 4.24 -1.48
CA ARG A 60 1.91 3.29 -0.46
C ARG A 60 0.57 2.69 -0.84
N ALA A 61 0.25 2.67 -2.13
CA ALA A 61 -1.01 2.15 -2.64
C ALA A 61 -2.27 2.78 -2.02
N ASN A 62 -2.21 4.08 -1.64
CA ASN A 62 -3.37 4.81 -1.12
C ASN A 62 -3.86 5.81 -2.16
N LEU A 63 -5.17 5.94 -2.32
CA LEU A 63 -5.79 6.99 -3.11
C LEU A 63 -5.94 8.28 -2.28
N GLN A 64 -5.75 9.42 -2.91
CA GLN A 64 -5.90 10.75 -2.30
C GLN A 64 -6.81 11.58 -3.18
N VAL A 65 -8.01 11.88 -2.68
CA VAL A 65 -8.94 12.83 -3.33
C VAL A 65 -8.42 14.24 -3.08
N ARG A 66 -8.39 15.05 -4.13
CA ARG A 66 -7.83 16.41 -4.11
C ARG A 66 -8.90 17.48 -4.31
N GLY A 67 -8.53 18.71 -3.91
CA GLY A 67 -9.39 19.87 -4.11
C GLY A 67 -10.67 19.86 -3.27
N VAL A 68 -10.70 19.09 -2.19
CA VAL A 68 -11.82 19.07 -1.25
C VAL A 68 -11.80 20.36 -0.44
N THR A 69 -12.97 20.97 -0.18
CA THR A 69 -13.09 22.15 0.66
C THR A 69 -13.57 21.79 2.06
N GLN A 70 -13.49 22.72 3.00
CA GLN A 70 -14.05 22.51 4.35
C GLN A 70 -15.57 22.25 4.31
N GLU A 71 -16.28 22.85 3.34
CA GLU A 71 -17.73 22.71 3.17
C GLU A 71 -18.13 21.36 2.53
N THR A 72 -17.27 20.81 1.67
CA THR A 72 -17.54 19.54 0.97
C THR A 72 -16.95 18.33 1.69
N TRP A 73 -16.01 18.52 2.61
CA TRP A 73 -15.32 17.42 3.31
C TRP A 73 -16.28 16.50 4.07
N SER A 74 -17.21 17.03 4.88
CA SER A 74 -18.17 16.20 5.62
C SER A 74 -19.03 15.35 4.69
N LYS A 75 -19.49 15.92 3.57
CA LYS A 75 -20.28 15.21 2.56
C LYS A 75 -19.50 14.08 1.89
N LEU A 76 -18.23 14.33 1.59
CA LEU A 76 -17.33 13.29 1.05
C LEU A 76 -17.15 12.16 2.04
N ILE A 77 -16.94 12.44 3.33
CA ILE A 77 -16.81 11.41 4.37
C ILE A 77 -18.11 10.61 4.51
N ASP A 78 -19.27 11.29 4.57
CA ASP A 78 -20.59 10.64 4.69
C ASP A 78 -20.87 9.71 3.50
N GLU A 79 -20.57 10.14 2.28
CA GLU A 79 -20.71 9.32 1.06
C GLU A 79 -19.80 8.09 1.11
N LEU A 80 -18.48 8.27 1.39
CA LEU A 80 -17.50 7.19 1.34
C LEU A 80 -17.60 6.23 2.54
N SER A 81 -18.19 6.65 3.64
CA SER A 81 -18.46 5.77 4.81
C SER A 81 -19.40 4.61 4.48
N GLN A 82 -20.28 4.78 3.49
CA GLN A 82 -21.22 3.75 3.04
C GLN A 82 -20.54 2.57 2.31
N TYR A 83 -19.24 2.72 1.97
CA TYR A 83 -18.46 1.75 1.19
C TYR A 83 -17.26 1.18 1.94
N ASP A 84 -17.23 1.26 3.28
CA ASP A 84 -16.11 0.79 4.11
C ASP A 84 -14.75 1.44 3.76
N LEU A 85 -14.78 2.71 3.29
CA LEU A 85 -13.58 3.45 2.90
C LEU A 85 -13.07 4.40 3.99
N ILE A 86 -13.85 4.58 5.06
CA ILE A 86 -13.55 5.48 6.18
C ILE A 86 -13.39 4.66 7.45
N ASP A 87 -12.31 4.88 8.18
CA ASP A 87 -12.05 4.24 9.47
C ASP A 87 -12.94 4.85 10.59
N ALA A 88 -13.08 4.13 11.71
CA ALA A 88 -13.95 4.54 12.80
C ALA A 88 -13.50 5.82 13.53
N ASN A 89 -12.18 6.11 13.52
CA ASN A 89 -11.58 7.28 14.13
C ASN A 89 -10.18 7.56 13.56
N GLU A 90 -9.67 8.77 13.79
CA GLU A 90 -8.38 9.25 13.27
C GLU A 90 -7.19 8.42 13.75
N ASP A 91 -7.21 7.96 15.00
CA ASP A 91 -6.10 7.22 15.58
C ASP A 91 -5.96 5.85 14.91
N ALA A 92 -7.06 5.12 14.75
CA ALA A 92 -7.10 3.85 14.03
C ALA A 92 -6.67 4.01 12.57
N GLU A 93 -7.16 5.07 11.91
CA GLU A 93 -6.78 5.40 10.55
C GLU A 93 -5.27 5.62 10.43
N SER A 94 -4.67 6.38 11.35
CA SER A 94 -3.28 6.84 11.27
C SER A 94 -2.28 5.69 11.21
N VAL A 95 -2.55 4.56 11.87
CA VAL A 95 -1.64 3.42 12.03
C VAL A 95 -1.86 2.31 11.00
N ARG A 96 -2.95 2.34 10.25
CA ARG A 96 -3.29 1.32 9.25
C ARG A 96 -2.51 1.52 7.94
N ASN A 97 -1.18 1.43 8.01
CA ASN A 97 -0.28 1.56 6.87
C ASN A 97 0.31 0.18 6.51
N VAL A 98 -0.48 -0.66 5.85
CA VAL A 98 -0.07 -2.01 5.43
C VAL A 98 -0.02 -2.06 3.91
N MET A 99 1.17 -2.27 3.35
CA MET A 99 1.37 -2.53 1.92
C MET A 99 1.35 -4.04 1.68
N THR A 100 0.75 -4.48 0.58
CA THR A 100 0.51 -5.90 0.31
C THR A 100 0.78 -6.25 -1.14
N SER A 101 1.13 -7.51 -1.42
CA SER A 101 1.22 -8.02 -2.78
C SER A 101 -0.11 -7.79 -3.51
N PRO A 102 -0.10 -7.11 -4.65
CA PRO A 102 -1.34 -6.64 -5.27
C PRO A 102 -2.21 -7.76 -5.85
N LEU A 103 -1.61 -8.90 -6.18
CA LEU A 103 -2.33 -10.06 -6.75
C LEU A 103 -2.63 -11.14 -5.71
N SER A 104 -2.47 -10.84 -4.40
CA SER A 104 -2.78 -11.81 -3.36
C SER A 104 -4.20 -12.35 -3.45
N GLY A 105 -4.33 -13.66 -3.26
CA GLY A 105 -5.58 -14.40 -3.35
C GLY A 105 -5.97 -14.82 -4.77
N ILE A 106 -5.26 -14.37 -5.81
CA ILE A 106 -5.51 -14.75 -7.21
C ILE A 106 -4.24 -15.25 -7.91
N ASP A 107 -3.06 -14.87 -7.47
CA ASP A 107 -1.80 -15.33 -8.04
C ASP A 107 -1.51 -16.78 -7.64
N SER A 108 -1.56 -17.69 -8.61
CA SER A 108 -1.25 -19.11 -8.41
C SER A 108 0.25 -19.38 -8.19
N THR A 109 1.12 -18.38 -8.38
CA THR A 109 2.57 -18.49 -8.12
C THR A 109 2.94 -18.03 -6.71
N ALA A 110 2.00 -17.41 -5.98
CA ALA A 110 2.20 -17.00 -4.60
C ALA A 110 2.43 -18.21 -3.68
N LEU A 111 3.30 -18.05 -2.70
CA LEU A 111 3.58 -19.10 -1.70
C LEU A 111 2.42 -19.25 -0.72
N ILE A 112 1.70 -18.17 -0.46
CA ILE A 112 0.59 -18.13 0.49
C ILE A 112 -0.42 -17.03 0.09
N ASN A 113 -1.70 -17.29 0.32
CA ASN A 113 -2.71 -16.23 0.29
C ASN A 113 -2.63 -15.38 1.56
N ILE A 114 -2.12 -14.16 1.44
CA ILE A 114 -1.95 -13.24 2.58
C ILE A 114 -3.21 -12.45 2.94
N THR A 115 -4.28 -12.53 2.17
CA THR A 115 -5.51 -11.74 2.42
C THR A 115 -6.02 -11.85 3.86
N PRO A 116 -6.11 -13.06 4.48
CA PRO A 116 -6.51 -13.19 5.88
C PRO A 116 -5.53 -12.54 6.86
N HIS A 117 -4.24 -12.63 6.58
CA HIS A 117 -3.17 -12.06 7.43
C HIS A 117 -3.17 -10.54 7.39
N VAL A 118 -3.41 -9.95 6.21
CA VAL A 118 -3.56 -8.50 6.02
C VAL A 118 -4.72 -7.99 6.83
N LYS A 119 -5.90 -8.64 6.68
CA LYS A 119 -7.10 -8.28 7.43
C LYS A 119 -6.87 -8.36 8.93
N ALA A 120 -6.29 -9.47 9.40
CA ALA A 120 -6.02 -9.66 10.82
C ALA A 120 -5.05 -8.61 11.38
N LEU A 121 -4.00 -8.25 10.64
CA LEU A 121 -3.06 -7.20 11.06
C LEU A 121 -3.74 -5.82 11.08
N GLU A 122 -4.50 -5.46 10.03
CA GLU A 122 -5.21 -4.18 10.00
C GLU A 122 -6.24 -4.06 11.13
N ASP A 123 -7.01 -5.12 11.40
CA ASP A 123 -7.98 -5.15 12.49
C ASP A 123 -7.30 -5.04 13.87
N HIS A 124 -6.14 -5.69 14.04
CA HIS A 124 -5.34 -5.58 15.25
C HIS A 124 -4.81 -4.17 15.46
N LEU A 125 -4.24 -3.55 14.42
CA LEU A 125 -3.74 -2.18 14.46
C LEU A 125 -4.85 -1.18 14.82
N LYS A 126 -6.05 -1.34 14.25
CA LYS A 126 -7.21 -0.47 14.54
C LYS A 126 -7.72 -0.60 15.97
N SER A 127 -7.76 -1.82 16.50
CA SER A 127 -8.36 -2.11 17.81
C SER A 127 -7.41 -1.89 18.99
N THR A 128 -6.09 -1.93 18.75
CA THR A 128 -5.07 -1.87 19.82
C THR A 128 -4.63 -0.43 20.09
N LYS A 129 -5.25 0.23 21.07
CA LYS A 129 -5.00 1.64 21.41
C LYS A 129 -3.53 1.98 21.68
N SER A 130 -2.74 1.06 22.27
CA SER A 130 -1.31 1.27 22.53
C SER A 130 -0.52 1.46 21.24
N LEU A 131 -0.94 0.85 20.12
CA LEU A 131 -0.32 0.97 18.81
C LEU A 131 -0.64 2.32 18.12
N HIS A 132 -1.66 3.05 18.55
CA HIS A 132 -1.98 4.38 18.01
C HIS A 132 -0.88 5.42 18.30
N ARG A 133 0.10 5.08 19.13
CA ARG A 133 1.31 5.88 19.38
C ARG A 133 2.38 5.73 18.28
N LEU A 134 2.20 4.84 17.32
CA LEU A 134 3.10 4.71 16.17
C LEU A 134 3.09 6.01 15.34
N PRO A 135 4.24 6.42 14.80
CA PRO A 135 4.27 7.58 13.90
C PRO A 135 3.39 7.32 12.66
N ALA A 136 2.72 8.35 12.15
CA ALA A 136 1.84 8.25 10.98
C ALA A 136 2.53 7.73 9.69
N LYS A 137 3.87 7.71 9.65
CA LYS A 137 4.65 7.14 8.55
C LYS A 137 5.14 5.72 8.83
N PHE A 138 4.95 5.20 10.03
CA PHE A 138 5.30 3.82 10.35
C PHE A 138 4.46 2.88 9.51
N GLY A 139 5.08 1.89 8.88
CA GLY A 139 4.39 1.03 7.93
C GLY A 139 4.83 -0.42 8.00
N PHE A 140 3.90 -1.28 7.62
CA PHE A 140 4.09 -2.71 7.47
C PHE A 140 4.02 -3.08 5.99
N LEU A 141 4.66 -4.17 5.63
CA LEU A 141 4.60 -4.76 4.30
C LEU A 141 4.42 -6.27 4.44
N ILE A 142 3.48 -6.84 3.67
CA ILE A 142 3.28 -8.29 3.59
C ILE A 142 3.37 -8.71 2.12
N ASP A 143 4.40 -9.49 1.80
CA ASP A 143 4.66 -10.03 0.46
C ASP A 143 4.32 -11.52 0.43
N ASP A 144 3.51 -11.96 -0.52
CA ASP A 144 3.05 -13.34 -0.65
C ASP A 144 4.03 -14.26 -1.39
N GLY A 145 5.16 -13.72 -1.86
CA GLY A 145 6.16 -14.44 -2.64
C GLY A 145 5.72 -14.79 -4.06
N GLY A 146 4.66 -14.15 -4.58
CA GLY A 146 4.16 -14.31 -5.94
C GLY A 146 4.77 -13.34 -6.94
N ALA A 147 4.02 -13.08 -8.01
CA ALA A 147 4.35 -12.08 -9.01
C ALA A 147 4.26 -10.66 -8.43
N PHE A 148 4.97 -9.72 -9.01
CA PHE A 148 5.04 -8.33 -8.52
C PHE A 148 5.48 -8.23 -7.05
N SER A 149 6.61 -8.90 -6.73
CA SER A 149 7.18 -8.88 -5.37
C SER A 149 7.42 -7.44 -4.88
N LEU A 150 7.11 -7.22 -3.62
CA LEU A 150 7.32 -5.95 -2.92
C LEU A 150 8.72 -5.80 -2.31
N ARG A 151 9.60 -6.76 -2.53
CA ARG A 151 10.99 -6.70 -2.03
C ARG A 151 11.70 -5.44 -2.48
N GLY A 152 12.42 -4.82 -1.56
CA GLY A 152 13.12 -3.57 -1.80
C GLY A 152 12.23 -2.33 -1.71
N ILE A 153 10.94 -2.48 -1.41
CA ILE A 153 10.10 -1.33 -1.05
C ILE A 153 10.35 -0.98 0.42
N ALA A 154 10.83 0.24 0.65
CA ALA A 154 11.18 0.72 1.98
C ALA A 154 9.96 0.74 2.92
N THR A 155 10.07 0.03 4.04
CA THR A 155 9.06 -0.02 5.10
C THR A 155 9.73 -0.15 6.47
N ASP A 156 8.95 -0.12 7.56
CA ASP A 156 9.49 -0.31 8.90
C ASP A 156 9.61 -1.79 9.27
N ILE A 157 8.57 -2.58 8.97
CA ILE A 157 8.55 -4.03 9.21
C ILE A 157 8.00 -4.70 7.96
N ALA A 158 8.78 -5.59 7.36
CA ALA A 158 8.36 -6.41 6.23
C ALA A 158 8.20 -7.88 6.64
N PHE A 159 7.15 -8.52 6.13
CA PHE A 159 6.90 -9.95 6.20
C PHE A 159 6.92 -10.48 4.76
N GLU A 160 8.01 -11.16 4.38
CA GLU A 160 8.22 -11.68 3.03
C GLU A 160 8.03 -13.20 3.03
N ALA A 161 7.01 -13.69 2.32
CA ALA A 161 6.77 -15.12 2.25
C ALA A 161 7.97 -15.85 1.63
N THR A 162 8.33 -16.95 2.23
CA THR A 162 9.44 -17.82 1.83
C THR A 162 9.14 -19.27 2.21
N THR A 163 10.05 -20.18 1.87
CA THR A 163 9.97 -21.57 2.30
C THR A 163 11.08 -21.87 3.31
N ASN A 164 10.72 -22.58 4.38
CA ASN A 164 11.67 -23.10 5.36
C ASN A 164 11.39 -24.59 5.55
N ASN A 165 12.36 -25.46 5.21
CA ASN A 165 12.21 -26.91 5.27
C ASN A 165 10.92 -27.42 4.64
N SER A 166 10.61 -26.97 3.42
CA SER A 166 9.40 -27.28 2.63
C SER A 166 8.07 -26.75 3.22
N SER A 167 8.09 -26.00 4.30
CA SER A 167 6.94 -25.33 4.85
C SER A 167 6.99 -23.83 4.53
N VAL A 168 5.80 -23.22 4.36
CA VAL A 168 5.71 -21.76 4.16
C VAL A 168 6.03 -21.04 5.48
N ALA A 169 6.85 -20.00 5.39
CA ALA A 169 7.23 -19.13 6.49
C ALA A 169 7.23 -17.66 6.02
N PHE A 170 7.29 -16.73 6.95
CA PHE A 170 7.63 -15.34 6.66
C PHE A 170 9.05 -15.02 7.14
N ALA A 171 9.86 -14.47 6.23
CA ALA A 171 11.08 -13.76 6.61
C ALA A 171 10.67 -12.37 7.09
N VAL A 172 10.95 -12.07 8.35
CA VAL A 172 10.69 -10.76 8.96
C VAL A 172 11.93 -9.90 8.81
N ARG A 173 11.78 -8.73 8.20
CA ARG A 173 12.85 -7.75 7.98
C ARG A 173 12.52 -6.44 8.67
N LEU A 174 13.48 -5.83 9.33
CA LEU A 174 13.37 -4.50 9.93
C LEU A 174 14.07 -3.48 9.03
N ALA A 175 13.34 -2.50 8.54
CA ALA A 175 13.83 -1.55 7.54
C ALA A 175 14.49 -2.29 6.34
N ASP A 176 15.69 -1.89 5.93
CA ASP A 176 16.41 -2.48 4.80
C ASP A 176 17.57 -3.40 5.27
N GLU A 177 17.49 -3.95 6.50
CA GLU A 177 18.54 -4.76 7.09
C GLU A 177 18.67 -6.15 6.44
N GLU A 178 19.90 -6.66 6.41
CA GLU A 178 20.17 -8.02 5.93
C GLU A 178 19.85 -9.11 6.96
N GLU A 179 19.80 -8.76 8.24
CA GLU A 179 19.41 -9.69 9.28
C GLU A 179 17.90 -9.85 9.32
N ILE A 180 17.44 -11.09 9.22
CA ILE A 180 16.03 -11.47 9.22
C ILE A 180 15.76 -12.51 10.30
N ALA A 181 14.49 -12.60 10.72
CA ALA A 181 13.99 -13.73 11.50
C ALA A 181 12.95 -14.51 10.67
N LEU A 182 12.82 -15.80 10.93
CA LEU A 182 11.78 -16.63 10.31
C LEU A 182 10.68 -16.91 11.31
N ILE A 183 9.43 -16.73 10.85
CA ILE A 183 8.24 -17.03 11.65
C ILE A 183 7.26 -17.89 10.84
N ARG A 184 6.36 -18.58 11.56
CA ARG A 184 5.22 -19.24 10.93
C ARG A 184 4.16 -18.21 10.53
N PRO A 185 3.35 -18.47 9.50
CA PRO A 185 2.31 -17.53 9.05
C PRO A 185 1.33 -17.10 10.16
N GLU A 186 0.94 -18.00 11.04
CA GLU A 186 0.05 -17.74 12.17
C GLU A 186 0.62 -16.77 13.22
N ASP A 187 1.94 -16.64 13.29
CA ASP A 187 2.62 -15.77 14.25
C ASP A 187 2.77 -14.31 13.75
N LEU A 188 2.32 -13.98 12.52
CA LEU A 188 2.53 -12.67 11.89
C LEU A 188 2.03 -11.51 12.76
N VAL A 189 0.77 -11.56 13.19
CA VAL A 189 0.17 -10.45 13.97
C VAL A 189 0.86 -10.29 15.31
N LYS A 190 1.14 -11.40 16.00
CA LYS A 190 1.87 -11.40 17.28
C LYS A 190 3.26 -10.79 17.14
N THR A 191 3.98 -11.14 16.08
CA THR A 191 5.32 -10.61 15.81
C THR A 191 5.28 -9.12 15.45
N ALA A 192 4.32 -8.71 14.62
CA ALA A 192 4.11 -7.30 14.28
C ALA A 192 3.82 -6.45 15.53
N ASP A 193 2.95 -6.95 16.42
CA ASP A 193 2.61 -6.31 17.68
C ASP A 193 3.83 -6.15 18.60
N ALA A 194 4.59 -7.22 18.81
CA ALA A 194 5.77 -7.21 19.69
C ALA A 194 6.85 -6.24 19.19
N LEU A 195 7.14 -6.24 17.87
CA LEU A 195 8.11 -5.33 17.26
C LEU A 195 7.63 -3.88 17.30
N ALA A 196 6.33 -3.64 17.06
CA ALA A 196 5.74 -2.29 17.14
C ALA A 196 5.80 -1.74 18.57
N HIS A 197 5.50 -2.56 19.58
CA HIS A 197 5.65 -2.16 20.99
C HIS A 197 7.11 -1.93 21.38
N SER A 198 8.05 -2.75 20.91
CA SER A 198 9.49 -2.51 21.12
C SER A 198 9.90 -1.15 20.54
N PHE A 199 9.41 -0.81 19.36
CA PHE A 199 9.65 0.49 18.75
C PHE A 199 9.03 1.65 19.57
N ILE A 200 7.75 1.52 19.98
CA ILE A 200 7.06 2.54 20.80
C ILE A 200 7.80 2.77 22.12
N ASN A 201 8.23 1.69 22.79
CA ASN A 201 8.94 1.78 24.06
C ASN A 201 10.31 2.46 23.90
N ALA A 202 11.05 2.15 22.84
CA ALA A 202 12.34 2.75 22.53
C ALA A 202 12.25 4.25 22.19
N ARG A 203 11.09 4.72 21.74
CA ARG A 203 10.83 6.13 21.47
C ARG A 203 10.58 6.97 22.71
N GLN A 204 10.20 6.37 23.83
CA GLN A 204 9.90 7.14 25.05
C GLN A 204 11.09 8.03 25.44
N GLY A 205 10.90 9.34 25.43
CA GLY A 205 11.95 10.34 25.68
C GLY A 205 12.90 10.61 24.49
N HIS A 206 12.67 9.97 23.33
CA HIS A 206 13.49 10.09 22.11
C HIS A 206 12.68 10.30 20.84
N ASP A 207 11.46 10.84 20.93
CA ASP A 207 10.50 10.94 19.83
C ASP A 207 11.05 11.65 18.58
N ASP A 208 11.88 12.66 18.77
CA ASP A 208 12.48 13.41 17.66
C ASP A 208 13.63 12.66 16.96
N GLN A 209 14.29 11.75 17.66
CA GLN A 209 15.44 11.00 17.16
C GLN A 209 15.01 9.68 16.50
N ILE A 210 13.97 9.02 17.04
CA ILE A 210 13.51 7.71 16.58
C ILE A 210 12.13 7.87 15.91
N ARG A 211 12.14 8.21 14.62
CA ARG A 211 10.91 8.42 13.81
C ARG A 211 10.52 7.22 12.97
N ARG A 212 11.45 6.32 12.69
CA ARG A 212 11.29 5.14 11.85
C ARG A 212 12.06 3.96 12.46
N MET A 213 11.66 2.74 12.13
CA MET A 213 12.36 1.52 12.55
C MET A 213 13.85 1.58 12.19
N LYS A 214 14.20 2.14 11.04
CA LYS A 214 15.58 2.35 10.62
C LYS A 214 16.43 3.02 11.70
N HIS A 215 15.95 4.11 12.31
CA HIS A 215 16.70 4.83 13.36
C HIS A 215 16.87 3.96 14.62
N LEU A 216 15.90 3.11 14.95
CA LEU A 216 16.00 2.17 16.06
C LEU A 216 17.01 1.07 15.77
N VAL A 217 16.99 0.52 14.55
CA VAL A 217 17.95 -0.50 14.12
C VAL A 217 19.38 0.05 14.06
N GLU A 218 19.57 1.26 13.55
CA GLU A 218 20.87 1.94 13.56
C GLU A 218 21.43 2.11 15.00
N ARG A 219 20.55 2.30 15.98
CA ARG A 219 20.95 2.46 17.38
C ARG A 219 21.15 1.15 18.13
N GLU A 220 20.27 0.18 17.92
CA GLU A 220 20.21 -1.05 18.76
C GLU A 220 20.70 -2.30 18.03
N GLY A 221 20.66 -2.32 16.70
CA GLY A 221 20.88 -3.50 15.85
C GLY A 221 19.65 -4.40 15.72
N ALA A 222 19.40 -4.90 14.52
CA ALA A 222 18.23 -5.77 14.23
C ALA A 222 18.26 -7.05 15.08
N ARG A 223 19.43 -7.68 15.25
CA ARG A 223 19.61 -8.91 16.05
C ARG A 223 19.10 -8.74 17.48
N LYS A 224 19.42 -7.61 18.12
CA LYS A 224 18.98 -7.34 19.49
C LYS A 224 17.45 -7.20 19.55
N LEU A 225 16.85 -6.49 18.59
CA LEU A 225 15.41 -6.29 18.54
C LEU A 225 14.66 -7.61 18.37
N PHE A 226 15.14 -8.51 17.52
CA PHE A 226 14.59 -9.85 17.36
C PHE A 226 14.78 -10.70 18.62
N SER A 227 15.96 -10.65 19.25
CA SER A 227 16.26 -11.38 20.48
C SER A 227 15.32 -10.99 21.64
N VAL A 228 14.98 -9.70 21.78
CA VAL A 228 14.06 -9.20 22.82
C VAL A 228 12.67 -9.85 22.70
N ILE A 229 12.22 -10.19 21.50
CA ILE A 229 10.95 -10.87 21.27
C ILE A 229 11.09 -12.38 21.10
N GLY A 230 12.28 -12.95 21.41
CA GLY A 230 12.54 -14.38 21.41
C GLY A 230 12.73 -15.01 20.01
N LEU A 231 13.09 -14.21 19.00
CA LEU A 231 13.36 -14.71 17.64
C LEU A 231 14.88 -14.81 17.38
N GLU A 232 15.28 -15.91 16.76
CA GLU A 232 16.62 -16.08 16.22
C GLU A 232 16.77 -15.40 14.86
N THR A 233 17.98 -14.91 14.56
CA THR A 233 18.28 -14.19 13.32
C THR A 233 19.21 -14.98 12.42
N PHE A 234 19.03 -14.75 11.12
CA PHE A 234 19.83 -15.30 10.04
C PHE A 234 20.21 -14.17 9.08
N SER A 235 21.35 -14.31 8.39
CA SER A 235 21.64 -13.41 7.27
C SER A 235 20.74 -13.75 6.08
N ALA A 236 20.14 -12.73 5.47
CA ALA A 236 19.29 -12.90 4.29
C ALA A 236 20.04 -13.55 3.11
N SER A 237 21.37 -13.37 3.02
CA SER A 237 22.20 -14.02 2.01
C SER A 237 22.27 -15.55 2.16
N HIS A 238 21.98 -16.08 3.34
CA HIS A 238 21.96 -17.51 3.65
C HIS A 238 20.53 -18.07 3.81
N ALA A 239 19.53 -17.21 3.79
CA ALA A 239 18.15 -17.66 3.83
C ALA A 239 17.73 -18.26 2.48
N PRO A 240 16.88 -19.30 2.47
CA PRO A 240 16.31 -19.84 1.24
C PRO A 240 15.27 -18.88 0.64
N ILE A 241 15.66 -17.63 0.47
CA ILE A 241 14.81 -16.60 -0.11
C ILE A 241 14.92 -16.72 -1.62
N ASP A 242 13.81 -17.09 -2.26
CA ASP A 242 13.73 -17.13 -3.72
C ASP A 242 14.10 -15.76 -4.31
N LYS A 243 15.14 -15.72 -5.13
CA LYS A 243 15.64 -14.51 -5.80
C LYS A 243 14.78 -14.19 -7.02
N ARG A 244 13.45 -14.19 -6.89
CA ARG A 244 12.59 -13.71 -7.97
C ARG A 244 12.92 -12.25 -8.24
N ASP A 245 12.99 -11.92 -9.52
CA ASP A 245 13.37 -10.57 -9.92
C ASP A 245 12.30 -9.55 -9.50
N ALA A 246 12.59 -8.80 -8.43
CA ALA A 246 11.71 -7.76 -7.89
C ALA A 246 11.47 -6.60 -8.87
N ARG A 247 11.98 -6.70 -10.10
CA ARG A 247 12.04 -5.60 -11.08
C ARG A 247 11.01 -5.69 -12.18
N GLN A 248 10.09 -6.64 -12.17
CA GLN A 248 9.06 -6.69 -13.20
C GLN A 248 8.12 -5.50 -13.03
N SER A 249 8.11 -4.60 -14.02
CA SER A 249 7.16 -3.49 -14.05
C SER A 249 5.74 -4.03 -14.04
N PRO A 250 4.83 -3.52 -13.21
CA PRO A 250 3.44 -3.93 -13.24
C PRO A 250 2.66 -3.36 -14.46
N ILE A 251 3.28 -2.50 -15.26
CA ILE A 251 2.65 -1.83 -16.40
C ILE A 251 2.63 -2.72 -17.65
N GLY A 252 1.53 -2.69 -18.37
CA GLY A 252 1.28 -3.50 -19.56
C GLY A 252 0.53 -4.79 -19.24
N PHE A 253 0.34 -5.60 -20.28
CA PHE A 253 -0.32 -6.91 -20.14
C PHE A 253 0.67 -7.98 -19.69
N HIS A 254 0.26 -8.74 -18.67
CA HIS A 254 1.01 -9.85 -18.10
C HIS A 254 0.18 -11.12 -18.21
N ARG A 255 0.74 -12.14 -18.85
CA ARG A 255 0.12 -13.46 -18.94
C ARG A 255 0.68 -14.34 -17.82
N PHE A 256 -0.16 -14.74 -16.89
CA PHE A 256 0.14 -15.76 -15.89
C PHE A 256 -0.44 -17.11 -16.33
N ARG A 257 -0.03 -18.18 -15.66
CA ARG A 257 -0.47 -19.54 -16.04
C ARG A 257 -1.99 -19.72 -16.04
N ALA A 258 -2.68 -19.07 -15.11
CA ALA A 258 -4.11 -19.26 -14.87
C ALA A 258 -4.97 -18.03 -15.22
N PHE A 259 -4.37 -16.83 -15.42
CA PHE A 259 -5.11 -15.59 -15.67
C PHE A 259 -4.23 -14.55 -16.38
N GLY A 260 -4.86 -13.53 -16.96
CA GLY A 260 -4.20 -12.31 -17.44
C GLY A 260 -4.31 -11.19 -16.42
N CYS A 261 -3.37 -10.26 -16.46
CA CYS A 261 -3.41 -9.04 -15.65
C CYS A 261 -2.92 -7.86 -16.48
N LEU A 262 -3.69 -6.77 -16.51
CA LEU A 262 -3.30 -5.54 -17.17
C LEU A 262 -2.97 -4.47 -16.14
N GLY A 263 -1.77 -3.91 -16.20
CA GLY A 263 -1.34 -2.80 -15.39
C GLY A 263 -1.35 -1.48 -16.13
N LEU A 264 -1.97 -0.47 -15.55
CA LEU A 264 -2.10 0.88 -16.09
C LEU A 264 -1.66 1.91 -15.06
N ALA A 265 -0.93 2.95 -15.49
CA ALA A 265 -0.59 4.05 -14.60
C ALA A 265 -1.06 5.40 -15.17
N ALA A 266 -1.36 6.32 -14.29
CA ALA A 266 -1.59 7.70 -14.68
C ALA A 266 -0.26 8.49 -14.65
N PRO A 267 -0.05 9.46 -15.56
CA PRO A 267 1.12 10.33 -15.50
C PRO A 267 1.29 10.93 -14.11
N PHE A 268 2.49 10.79 -13.53
CA PHE A 268 2.84 11.26 -12.18
C PHE A 268 2.01 10.63 -11.03
N GLY A 269 1.29 9.53 -11.30
CA GLY A 269 0.35 8.91 -10.35
C GLY A 269 -0.95 9.70 -10.16
N ARG A 270 -1.23 10.66 -11.05
CA ARG A 270 -2.39 11.56 -10.97
C ARG A 270 -3.53 11.06 -11.85
N TRP A 271 -4.58 10.59 -11.24
CA TRP A 271 -5.77 10.03 -11.86
C TRP A 271 -6.87 11.06 -11.98
N ASN A 272 -7.55 11.08 -13.12
CA ASN A 272 -8.79 11.84 -13.28
C ASN A 272 -9.99 10.97 -12.90
N ALA A 273 -10.98 11.54 -12.22
CA ALA A 273 -12.18 10.84 -11.76
C ALA A 273 -12.96 10.22 -12.94
N LYS A 274 -13.04 10.92 -14.07
CA LYS A 274 -13.69 10.39 -15.28
C LYS A 274 -12.96 9.15 -15.80
N VAL A 275 -11.63 9.18 -15.86
CA VAL A 275 -10.82 8.05 -16.32
C VAL A 275 -10.98 6.84 -15.40
N LEU A 276 -11.03 7.05 -14.06
CA LEU A 276 -11.32 5.96 -13.12
C LEU A 276 -12.73 5.40 -13.32
N SER A 277 -13.72 6.26 -13.55
CA SER A 277 -15.10 5.84 -13.84
C SER A 277 -15.18 5.03 -15.14
N ASP A 278 -14.56 5.52 -16.21
CA ASP A 278 -14.54 4.82 -17.52
C ASP A 278 -13.85 3.46 -17.40
N LEU A 279 -12.72 3.38 -16.67
CA LEU A 279 -12.01 2.13 -16.40
C LEU A 279 -12.84 1.15 -15.57
N THR A 280 -13.64 1.67 -14.63
CA THR A 280 -14.53 0.85 -13.80
C THR A 280 -15.68 0.28 -14.62
N HIS A 281 -16.31 1.07 -15.50
CA HIS A 281 -17.32 0.57 -16.45
C HIS A 281 -16.73 -0.46 -17.44
N PHE A 282 -15.49 -0.22 -17.89
CA PHE A 282 -14.78 -1.21 -18.71
C PHE A 282 -14.63 -2.53 -17.95
N ALA A 283 -14.16 -2.46 -16.69
CA ALA A 283 -13.99 -3.63 -15.84
C ALA A 283 -15.32 -4.41 -15.62
N GLU A 284 -16.44 -3.71 -15.44
CA GLU A 284 -17.78 -4.32 -15.32
C GLU A 284 -18.17 -5.08 -16.58
N ARG A 285 -17.98 -4.48 -17.76
CA ARG A 285 -18.31 -5.13 -19.05
C ARG A 285 -17.52 -6.41 -19.30
N HIS A 286 -16.30 -6.48 -18.81
CA HIS A 286 -15.39 -7.61 -18.96
C HIS A 286 -15.38 -8.55 -17.75
N ASN A 287 -16.35 -8.43 -16.81
CA ASN A 287 -16.49 -9.25 -15.61
C ASN A 287 -15.25 -9.24 -14.68
N ILE A 288 -14.44 -8.19 -14.73
CA ILE A 288 -13.34 -7.95 -13.80
C ILE A 288 -13.96 -7.54 -12.46
N ARG A 289 -13.63 -8.23 -11.37
CA ARG A 289 -14.32 -8.07 -10.09
C ARG A 289 -13.80 -6.94 -9.22
N SER A 290 -12.54 -6.56 -9.40
CA SER A 290 -11.87 -5.53 -8.60
C SER A 290 -10.68 -4.94 -9.34
N LEU A 291 -10.34 -3.72 -8.99
CA LEU A 291 -9.06 -3.11 -9.34
C LEU A 291 -8.07 -3.33 -8.19
N ARG A 292 -6.76 -3.31 -8.46
CA ARG A 292 -5.72 -3.45 -7.47
C ARG A 292 -4.84 -2.22 -7.43
N LEU A 293 -4.76 -1.59 -6.26
CA LEU A 293 -3.85 -0.47 -6.01
C LEU A 293 -2.44 -1.00 -5.78
N THR A 294 -1.43 -0.33 -6.36
CA THR A 294 -0.03 -0.75 -6.19
C THR A 294 0.85 0.37 -5.66
N PRO A 295 1.96 0.05 -4.98
CA PRO A 295 2.93 1.05 -4.55
C PRO A 295 3.72 1.67 -5.71
N TRP A 296 3.62 1.12 -6.90
CA TRP A 296 4.20 1.70 -8.13
C TRP A 296 3.27 2.73 -8.79
N ARG A 297 2.21 3.18 -8.11
CA ARG A 297 1.22 4.15 -8.59
C ARG A 297 0.45 3.66 -9.81
N ALA A 298 0.37 2.35 -9.98
CA ALA A 298 -0.39 1.68 -11.02
C ALA A 298 -1.66 1.05 -10.45
N LEU A 299 -2.71 0.98 -11.26
CA LEU A 299 -3.88 0.13 -11.05
C LEU A 299 -3.70 -1.14 -11.88
N LEU A 300 -4.03 -2.30 -11.29
CA LEU A 300 -4.08 -3.55 -12.01
C LEU A 300 -5.54 -3.99 -12.20
N LEU A 301 -5.79 -4.56 -13.37
CA LEU A 301 -7.03 -5.25 -13.74
C LEU A 301 -6.70 -6.75 -13.81
N PRO A 302 -6.93 -7.51 -12.74
CA PRO A 302 -6.71 -8.95 -12.74
C PRO A 302 -7.84 -9.68 -13.46
N ASP A 303 -7.60 -10.94 -13.82
CA ASP A 303 -8.57 -11.83 -14.51
C ASP A 303 -9.07 -11.28 -15.86
N ILE A 304 -8.24 -10.48 -16.54
CA ILE A 304 -8.55 -9.92 -17.85
C ILE A 304 -8.09 -10.88 -18.97
N SER A 305 -8.93 -11.06 -19.99
CA SER A 305 -8.51 -11.78 -21.22
C SER A 305 -7.56 -10.93 -22.06
N GLU A 306 -6.82 -11.55 -22.97
CA GLU A 306 -5.90 -10.84 -23.84
C GLU A 306 -6.63 -9.87 -24.77
N GLU A 307 -7.77 -10.30 -25.32
CA GLU A 307 -8.60 -9.47 -26.19
C GLU A 307 -9.14 -8.25 -25.44
N ALA A 308 -9.59 -8.43 -24.20
CA ALA A 308 -10.05 -7.33 -23.37
C ALA A 308 -8.87 -6.39 -22.97
N ALA A 309 -7.68 -6.94 -22.78
CA ALA A 309 -6.49 -6.12 -22.51
C ALA A 309 -6.10 -5.27 -23.72
N GLU A 310 -6.16 -5.82 -24.94
CA GLU A 310 -5.94 -5.07 -26.18
C GLU A 310 -6.98 -3.95 -26.37
N GLU A 311 -8.26 -4.24 -26.09
CA GLU A 311 -9.31 -3.21 -26.10
C GLU A 311 -9.02 -2.11 -25.08
N ALA A 312 -8.65 -2.46 -23.84
CA ALA A 312 -8.29 -1.47 -22.81
C ALA A 312 -7.09 -0.61 -23.22
N LEU A 313 -6.04 -1.24 -23.78
CA LEU A 313 -4.86 -0.53 -24.27
C LEU A 313 -5.24 0.46 -25.37
N SER A 314 -6.10 0.09 -26.30
CA SER A 314 -6.61 0.97 -27.34
C SER A 314 -7.42 2.16 -26.81
N LEU A 315 -8.30 1.89 -25.82
CA LEU A 315 -9.19 2.91 -25.26
C LEU A 315 -8.48 3.93 -24.34
N PHE A 316 -7.45 3.47 -23.61
CA PHE A 316 -6.84 4.29 -22.55
C PHE A 316 -5.41 4.79 -22.87
N ASN A 317 -4.82 4.42 -24.02
CA ASN A 317 -3.45 4.75 -24.39
C ASN A 317 -3.15 6.25 -24.39
N ASP A 318 -4.11 7.10 -24.77
CA ASP A 318 -3.92 8.55 -24.83
C ASP A 318 -3.93 9.23 -23.46
N VAL A 319 -4.54 8.59 -22.44
CA VAL A 319 -4.76 9.18 -21.12
C VAL A 319 -3.99 8.46 -20.03
N LEU A 320 -3.62 7.19 -20.22
CA LEU A 320 -2.87 6.39 -19.25
C LEU A 320 -1.54 5.92 -19.85
N ILE A 321 -0.62 5.57 -18.97
CA ILE A 321 0.64 4.95 -19.31
C ILE A 321 0.43 3.44 -19.41
N THR A 322 0.69 2.89 -20.59
CA THR A 322 0.54 1.48 -20.94
C THR A 322 1.88 0.81 -21.25
N ASN A 323 2.95 1.61 -21.42
CA ASN A 323 4.30 1.12 -21.72
C ASN A 323 5.17 1.16 -20.46
N PRO A 324 5.79 0.02 -20.03
CA PRO A 324 6.66 -0.03 -18.86
C PRO A 324 7.93 0.82 -18.96
N HIS A 325 8.31 1.26 -20.15
CA HIS A 325 9.47 2.09 -20.40
C HIS A 325 9.14 3.59 -20.54
N ASP A 326 7.90 3.99 -20.26
CA ASP A 326 7.51 5.40 -20.33
C ASP A 326 8.29 6.23 -19.29
N PRO A 327 9.01 7.28 -19.70
CA PRO A 327 9.84 8.08 -18.80
C PRO A 327 9.02 8.77 -17.69
N ARG A 328 7.74 9.02 -17.90
CA ARG A 328 6.85 9.63 -16.90
C ARG A 328 6.65 8.77 -15.65
N LEU A 329 6.91 7.46 -15.72
CA LEU A 329 6.88 6.54 -14.56
C LEU A 329 7.99 6.84 -13.55
N PHE A 330 9.12 7.40 -14.03
CA PHE A 330 10.31 7.66 -13.21
C PHE A 330 10.41 9.11 -12.73
N ILE A 331 9.43 9.95 -13.06
CA ILE A 331 9.40 11.36 -12.64
C ILE A 331 8.55 11.48 -11.38
N ALA A 332 9.16 11.96 -10.31
CA ALA A 332 8.45 12.36 -9.10
C ALA A 332 8.01 13.82 -9.23
N ALA A 333 6.71 14.07 -9.37
CA ALA A 333 6.15 15.40 -9.33
C ALA A 333 5.64 15.69 -7.91
N CYS A 334 6.08 16.80 -7.30
CA CYS A 334 5.42 17.37 -6.13
C CYS A 334 4.22 18.19 -6.61
N SER A 335 3.07 17.93 -6.04
CA SER A 335 1.94 18.86 -6.15
C SER A 335 2.21 20.10 -5.30
N PRO A 336 1.89 21.29 -5.76
CA PRO A 336 2.05 22.52 -5.00
C PRO A 336 1.24 22.51 -3.69
#